data_07b55c15c5c8410e4a287694a723a4b1
#
_entry.id   07b55c15c5c8410e4a287694a723a4b1
#
_cell.length_a   1.000
_cell.length_b   1.000
_cell.length_c   1.000
_cell.angle_alpha   90.00
_cell.angle_beta   90.00
_cell.angle_gamma   90.00
#
_symmetry.space_group_name_H-M   'P 1'
#
loop_
_entity.id
_entity.type
_entity.pdbx_description
1 polymer ?
#
loop_
_entity_poly.entity_id
_entity_poly.type
_entity_poly.pdbx_seq_one_letter_code
_entity_poly.pdbx_strand_id
1 'polypeptide(L)'
;MSVLDRARAAPTAGELVRYSAALGARGLLRSGGGEAARRVWMPLDVDRVVELPWAGGQVSAESPARVLDLASPKLLAAWLVEHTASSVVATDLWPVEVERWQRLIRAADPSGNRYRRLTLEIADGTALAYPDESFDAAYSVSVIEHIPGDGDAQAMSELARVLRPGALLVLTFPYRKQFEDEFVEHDLYGTHFEGEPLFFCRHYSGEAVQKRLLADGTFDVVEQVLWRKEGVPQAQARAHRIIPSGWPVGHLLGPVLPLLGKRAMRLGTVDDPAPNNVLGLALRRR
;
A
#
# COMPACT_ATOMS: atom_id res chain seq x y z
N MET A 1 -9.00 3.37 22.56
CA MET A 1 -8.09 2.20 22.66
C MET A 1 -6.68 2.70 22.88
N SER A 2 -5.91 2.08 23.77
CA SER A 2 -4.54 2.53 24.08
C SER A 2 -3.57 2.19 22.94
N VAL A 3 -2.40 2.87 22.90
CA VAL A 3 -1.32 2.55 21.94
C VAL A 3 -0.89 1.07 22.06
N LEU A 4 -0.95 0.51 23.27
CA LEU A 4 -0.62 -0.90 23.52
C LEU A 4 -1.67 -1.85 22.92
N ASP A 5 -2.94 -1.48 22.91
CA ASP A 5 -4.00 -2.31 22.31
C ASP A 5 -3.89 -2.32 20.80
N ARG A 6 -3.54 -1.18 20.17
CA ARG A 6 -3.25 -1.10 18.72
C ARG A 6 -2.06 -1.97 18.33
N ALA A 7 -1.00 -1.94 19.14
CA ALA A 7 0.19 -2.77 18.89
C ALA A 7 -0.09 -4.28 18.98
N ARG A 8 -1.09 -4.70 19.78
CA ARG A 8 -1.52 -6.12 19.87
C ARG A 8 -2.38 -6.57 18.69
N ALA A 9 -3.12 -5.66 18.07
CA ALA A 9 -3.95 -5.94 16.90
C ALA A 9 -3.18 -5.88 15.58
N ALA A 10 -1.98 -5.26 15.58
CA ALA A 10 -1.17 -5.08 14.39
C ALA A 10 -0.50 -6.38 13.96
N PRO A 11 -0.54 -6.75 12.65
CA PRO A 11 0.31 -7.81 12.16
C PRO A 11 1.77 -7.38 12.24
N THR A 12 2.64 -8.26 12.70
CA THR A 12 4.09 -8.03 12.58
C THR A 12 4.55 -8.28 11.14
N ALA A 13 5.67 -7.68 10.74
CA ALA A 13 6.28 -7.97 9.43
C ALA A 13 6.58 -9.48 9.27
N GLY A 14 7.01 -10.16 10.36
CA GLY A 14 7.25 -11.60 10.32
C GLY A 14 5.98 -12.44 10.11
N GLU A 15 4.86 -12.02 10.66
CA GLU A 15 3.55 -12.66 10.40
C GLU A 15 3.11 -12.46 8.97
N LEU A 16 3.22 -11.24 8.42
CA LEU A 16 2.89 -10.97 7.02
C LEU A 16 3.80 -11.74 6.04
N VAL A 17 5.09 -11.90 6.35
CA VAL A 17 6.01 -12.74 5.57
C VAL A 17 5.53 -14.20 5.56
N ARG A 18 5.26 -14.78 6.74
CA ARG A 18 4.76 -16.16 6.83
C ARG A 18 3.40 -16.31 6.15
N TYR A 19 2.53 -15.34 6.33
CA TYR A 19 1.21 -15.31 5.70
C TYR A 19 1.31 -15.26 4.17
N SER A 20 2.14 -14.37 3.62
CA SER A 20 2.40 -14.27 2.18
C SER A 20 2.92 -15.59 1.61
N ALA A 21 3.93 -16.18 2.25
CA ALA A 21 4.49 -17.46 1.81
C ALA A 21 3.46 -18.60 1.87
N ALA A 22 2.66 -18.67 2.94
CA ALA A 22 1.60 -19.68 3.07
C ALA A 22 0.48 -19.49 2.04
N LEU A 23 0.06 -18.24 1.76
CA LEU A 23 -0.90 -17.90 0.71
C LEU A 23 -0.37 -18.34 -0.66
N GLY A 24 0.88 -17.97 -0.97
CA GLY A 24 1.55 -18.35 -2.22
C GLY A 24 1.67 -19.87 -2.38
N ALA A 25 2.09 -20.58 -1.33
CA ALA A 25 2.21 -22.04 -1.36
C ALA A 25 0.85 -22.73 -1.61
N ARG A 26 -0.21 -22.28 -0.95
CA ARG A 26 -1.58 -22.77 -1.23
C ARG A 26 -2.00 -22.53 -2.69
N GLY A 27 -1.65 -21.35 -3.25
CA GLY A 27 -1.92 -21.01 -4.63
C GLY A 27 -1.14 -21.87 -5.62
N LEU A 28 0.16 -22.11 -5.39
CA LEU A 28 1.02 -22.93 -6.25
C LEU A 28 0.52 -24.37 -6.39
N LEU A 29 0.00 -24.95 -5.32
CA LEU A 29 -0.57 -26.31 -5.35
C LEU A 29 -1.76 -26.46 -6.30
N ARG A 30 -2.35 -25.35 -6.79
CA ARG A 30 -3.55 -25.32 -7.62
C ARG A 30 -3.45 -24.33 -8.80
N SER A 31 -2.26 -24.18 -9.35
CA SER A 31 -2.01 -23.33 -10.52
C SER A 31 -2.35 -21.83 -10.30
N GLY A 32 -2.06 -21.30 -9.13
CA GLY A 32 -2.25 -19.88 -8.77
C GLY A 32 -1.38 -18.88 -9.54
N GLY A 33 -0.55 -19.38 -10.48
CA GLY A 33 0.22 -18.55 -11.39
C GLY A 33 1.45 -17.87 -10.78
N GLY A 34 1.98 -16.89 -11.52
CA GLY A 34 3.21 -16.18 -11.15
C GLY A 34 3.09 -15.40 -9.84
N GLU A 35 1.89 -14.92 -9.49
CA GLU A 35 1.68 -14.21 -8.22
C GLU A 35 1.82 -15.16 -7.02
N ALA A 36 1.37 -16.40 -7.14
CA ALA A 36 1.59 -17.41 -6.10
C ALA A 36 3.09 -17.67 -5.87
N ALA A 37 3.86 -17.80 -6.95
CA ALA A 37 5.32 -17.94 -6.88
C ALA A 37 5.99 -16.70 -6.26
N ARG A 38 5.55 -15.51 -6.67
CA ARG A 38 6.04 -14.25 -6.11
C ARG A 38 5.80 -14.16 -4.61
N ARG A 39 4.63 -14.56 -4.11
CA ARG A 39 4.32 -14.53 -2.66
C ARG A 39 5.21 -15.45 -1.84
N VAL A 40 5.65 -16.59 -2.41
CA VAL A 40 6.60 -17.47 -1.73
C VAL A 40 8.02 -16.91 -1.76
N TRP A 41 8.46 -16.46 -2.92
CA TRP A 41 9.84 -16.03 -3.13
C TRP A 41 10.13 -14.62 -2.63
N MET A 42 9.21 -13.69 -2.82
CA MET A 42 9.32 -12.28 -2.45
C MET A 42 8.07 -11.86 -1.65
N PRO A 43 7.99 -12.32 -0.39
CA PRO A 43 6.77 -12.16 0.41
C PRO A 43 6.45 -10.71 0.75
N LEU A 44 7.46 -9.87 0.97
CA LEU A 44 7.35 -8.43 1.22
C LEU A 44 8.54 -7.68 0.61
N ASP A 45 8.28 -6.50 0.07
CA ASP A 45 9.29 -5.53 -0.31
C ASP A 45 9.82 -4.76 0.90
N VAL A 46 10.93 -4.05 0.71
CA VAL A 46 11.66 -3.32 1.77
C VAL A 46 10.77 -2.36 2.54
N ASP A 47 9.93 -1.58 1.86
CA ASP A 47 9.06 -0.58 2.50
C ASP A 47 7.86 -1.23 3.16
N ARG A 48 7.32 -2.28 2.56
CA ARG A 48 6.14 -3.00 3.03
C ARG A 48 6.32 -3.66 4.40
N VAL A 49 7.57 -3.84 4.86
CA VAL A 49 7.85 -4.40 6.22
C VAL A 49 7.48 -3.46 7.36
N VAL A 50 7.32 -2.17 7.08
CA VAL A 50 6.86 -1.18 8.07
C VAL A 50 5.45 -0.67 7.75
N GLU A 51 5.17 -0.39 6.48
CA GLU A 51 3.91 0.20 6.05
C GLU A 51 2.72 -0.72 6.30
N LEU A 52 2.79 -1.98 5.83
CA LEU A 52 1.66 -2.92 5.98
C LEU A 52 1.37 -3.28 7.44
N PRO A 53 2.38 -3.57 8.31
CA PRO A 53 2.13 -3.77 9.72
C PRO A 53 1.49 -2.56 10.40
N TRP A 54 1.99 -1.36 10.12
CA TRP A 54 1.44 -0.16 10.71
C TRP A 54 0.02 0.13 10.23
N ALA A 55 -0.22 0.11 8.92
CA ALA A 55 -1.56 0.32 8.36
C ALA A 55 -2.55 -0.76 8.86
N GLY A 56 -2.13 -2.02 8.88
CA GLY A 56 -2.93 -3.11 9.42
C GLY A 56 -3.26 -2.92 10.89
N GLY A 57 -2.32 -2.42 11.69
CA GLY A 57 -2.53 -2.10 13.11
C GLY A 57 -3.54 -0.97 13.30
N GLN A 58 -3.43 0.12 12.53
CA GLN A 58 -4.39 1.22 12.58
C GLN A 58 -5.81 0.75 12.26
N VAL A 59 -5.97 0.02 11.13
CA VAL A 59 -7.28 -0.49 10.69
C VAL A 59 -7.85 -1.51 11.67
N SER A 60 -7.05 -2.51 12.09
CA SER A 60 -7.53 -3.56 13.01
C SER A 60 -7.95 -3.02 14.36
N ALA A 61 -7.31 -1.94 14.81
CA ALA A 61 -7.62 -1.28 16.07
C ALA A 61 -9.03 -0.71 16.12
N GLU A 62 -9.53 -0.20 15.01
CA GLU A 62 -10.88 0.36 14.91
C GLU A 62 -11.97 -0.74 14.79
N SER A 63 -11.59 -1.98 14.48
CA SER A 63 -12.52 -3.09 14.24
C SER A 63 -13.64 -2.75 13.26
N PRO A 64 -13.34 -2.13 12.09
CA PRO A 64 -14.36 -1.67 11.14
C PRO A 64 -15.10 -2.86 10.53
N ALA A 65 -16.39 -2.68 10.24
CA ALA A 65 -17.18 -3.70 9.57
C ALA A 65 -16.85 -3.76 8.07
N ARG A 66 -16.68 -2.59 7.43
CA ARG A 66 -16.41 -2.48 6.00
C ARG A 66 -15.23 -1.55 5.71
N VAL A 67 -14.23 -2.08 5.03
CA VAL A 67 -12.96 -1.41 4.74
C VAL A 67 -12.77 -1.26 3.24
N LEU A 68 -12.31 -0.09 2.80
CA LEU A 68 -11.82 0.14 1.44
C LEU A 68 -10.28 0.06 1.41
N ASP A 69 -9.75 -0.79 0.57
CA ASP A 69 -8.35 -0.79 0.14
C ASP A 69 -8.25 -0.07 -1.20
N LEU A 70 -7.77 1.17 -1.20
CA LEU A 70 -7.55 1.92 -2.42
C LEU A 70 -6.20 1.55 -3.03
N ALA A 71 -6.21 0.61 -3.96
CA ALA A 71 -5.11 0.16 -4.81
C ALA A 71 -3.83 -0.29 -4.07
N SER A 72 -3.86 -0.50 -2.74
CA SER A 72 -2.70 -0.94 -1.97
C SER A 72 -2.27 -2.38 -2.33
N PRO A 73 -1.08 -2.84 -1.90
CA PRO A 73 -0.71 -4.24 -2.00
C PRO A 73 -1.73 -5.16 -1.32
N LYS A 74 -2.45 -5.97 -2.10
CA LYS A 74 -3.62 -6.77 -1.67
C LYS A 74 -3.35 -7.80 -0.57
N LEU A 75 -2.06 -7.98 -0.17
CA LEU A 75 -1.68 -8.87 0.91
C LEU A 75 -2.33 -8.49 2.24
N LEU A 76 -2.40 -7.16 2.52
CA LEU A 76 -3.05 -6.67 3.73
C LEU A 76 -4.56 -6.92 3.71
N ALA A 77 -5.22 -6.70 2.57
CA ALA A 77 -6.65 -7.00 2.41
C ALA A 77 -6.97 -8.48 2.69
N ALA A 78 -6.16 -9.39 2.11
CA ALA A 78 -6.30 -10.82 2.33
C ALA A 78 -6.05 -11.20 3.80
N TRP A 79 -5.05 -10.58 4.44
CA TRP A 79 -4.76 -10.81 5.86
C TRP A 79 -5.90 -10.32 6.76
N LEU A 80 -6.42 -9.11 6.51
CA LEU A 80 -7.50 -8.50 7.31
C LEU A 80 -8.76 -9.37 7.32
N VAL A 81 -9.22 -9.86 6.17
CA VAL A 81 -10.43 -10.70 6.12
C VAL A 81 -10.27 -12.04 6.80
N GLU A 82 -9.04 -12.54 6.91
CA GLU A 82 -8.76 -13.82 7.57
C GLU A 82 -8.59 -13.67 9.09
N HIS A 83 -8.08 -12.53 9.57
CA HIS A 83 -7.71 -12.32 10.97
C HIS A 83 -8.61 -11.35 11.74
N THR A 84 -9.53 -10.67 11.04
CA THR A 84 -10.51 -9.76 11.65
C THR A 84 -11.93 -10.12 11.25
N ALA A 85 -12.92 -9.41 11.78
CA ALA A 85 -14.32 -9.55 11.36
C ALA A 85 -14.66 -8.68 10.12
N SER A 86 -13.75 -7.85 9.66
CA SER A 86 -13.98 -6.89 8.57
C SER A 86 -14.26 -7.56 7.23
N SER A 87 -15.13 -6.96 6.43
CA SER A 87 -15.18 -7.15 4.98
C SER A 87 -14.30 -6.10 4.30
N VAL A 88 -13.54 -6.49 3.29
CA VAL A 88 -12.63 -5.60 2.57
C VAL A 88 -12.98 -5.59 1.09
N VAL A 89 -13.18 -4.39 0.56
CA VAL A 89 -13.23 -4.12 -0.88
C VAL A 89 -11.85 -3.61 -1.28
N ALA A 90 -11.11 -4.42 -2.00
CA ALA A 90 -9.75 -4.10 -2.45
C ALA A 90 -9.78 -3.78 -3.95
N THR A 91 -9.44 -2.54 -4.27
CA THR A 91 -9.55 -1.99 -5.62
C THR A 91 -8.19 -1.86 -6.28
N ASP A 92 -8.18 -1.79 -7.60
CA ASP A 92 -7.04 -1.40 -8.40
C ASP A 92 -7.52 -0.78 -9.72
N LEU A 93 -6.78 0.17 -10.26
CA LEU A 93 -7.07 0.72 -11.58
C LEU A 93 -6.73 -0.29 -12.70
N TRP A 94 -5.76 -1.16 -12.46
CA TRP A 94 -5.23 -2.08 -13.45
C TRP A 94 -5.93 -3.44 -13.41
N PRO A 95 -6.69 -3.81 -14.47
CA PRO A 95 -7.38 -5.10 -14.54
C PRO A 95 -6.45 -6.30 -14.31
N VAL A 96 -5.23 -6.23 -14.83
CA VAL A 96 -4.24 -7.31 -14.69
C VAL A 96 -3.87 -7.59 -13.23
N GLU A 97 -3.81 -6.56 -12.38
CA GLU A 97 -3.53 -6.75 -10.95
C GLU A 97 -4.72 -7.38 -10.23
N VAL A 98 -5.93 -6.92 -10.53
CA VAL A 98 -7.17 -7.49 -9.98
C VAL A 98 -7.28 -8.98 -10.37
N GLU A 99 -7.12 -9.30 -11.65
CA GLU A 99 -7.21 -10.68 -12.16
C GLU A 99 -6.12 -11.60 -11.56
N ARG A 100 -4.90 -11.09 -11.41
CA ARG A 100 -3.78 -11.81 -10.81
C ARG A 100 -4.08 -12.21 -9.37
N TRP A 101 -4.60 -11.29 -8.57
CA TRP A 101 -5.00 -11.56 -7.21
C TRP A 101 -6.25 -12.42 -7.12
N GLN A 102 -7.25 -12.21 -7.95
CA GLN A 102 -8.43 -13.09 -8.01
C GLN A 102 -8.04 -14.55 -8.32
N ARG A 103 -7.09 -14.74 -9.26
CA ARG A 103 -6.55 -16.09 -9.59
C ARG A 103 -5.85 -16.71 -8.38
N LEU A 104 -4.98 -15.96 -7.70
CA LEU A 104 -4.29 -16.42 -6.49
C LEU A 104 -5.29 -16.81 -5.39
N ILE A 105 -6.25 -15.95 -5.09
CA ILE A 105 -7.24 -16.18 -4.04
C ILE A 105 -8.10 -17.41 -4.35
N ARG A 106 -8.61 -17.55 -5.58
CA ARG A 106 -9.37 -18.75 -5.99
C ARG A 106 -8.53 -20.03 -5.88
N ALA A 107 -7.26 -19.97 -6.25
CA ALA A 107 -6.36 -21.11 -6.14
C ALA A 107 -6.03 -21.46 -4.68
N ALA A 108 -5.84 -20.45 -3.83
CA ALA A 108 -5.52 -20.66 -2.42
C ALA A 108 -6.73 -21.10 -1.57
N ASP A 109 -7.94 -20.77 -2.02
CA ASP A 109 -9.21 -21.11 -1.35
C ASP A 109 -10.29 -21.54 -2.35
N PRO A 110 -10.25 -22.77 -2.87
CA PRO A 110 -11.26 -23.27 -3.81
C PRO A 110 -12.68 -23.33 -3.24
N SER A 111 -12.80 -23.41 -1.91
CA SER A 111 -14.11 -23.42 -1.24
C SER A 111 -14.76 -22.04 -1.19
N GLY A 112 -13.98 -20.97 -1.34
CA GLY A 112 -14.41 -19.58 -1.20
C GLY A 112 -14.76 -19.16 0.22
N ASN A 113 -14.60 -20.03 1.22
CA ASN A 113 -15.02 -19.75 2.59
C ASN A 113 -14.07 -18.80 3.34
N ARG A 114 -12.77 -18.97 3.12
CA ARG A 114 -11.71 -18.23 3.80
C ARG A 114 -11.74 -16.75 3.43
N TYR A 115 -11.88 -16.45 2.14
CA TYR A 115 -11.84 -15.10 1.58
C TYR A 115 -13.23 -14.58 1.16
N ARG A 116 -14.32 -15.14 1.71
CA ARG A 116 -15.70 -14.74 1.36
C ARG A 116 -16.02 -13.26 1.62
N ARG A 117 -15.23 -12.60 2.48
CA ARG A 117 -15.36 -11.18 2.84
C ARG A 117 -14.38 -10.29 2.09
N LEU A 118 -13.63 -10.82 1.14
CA LEU A 118 -12.73 -10.08 0.25
C LEU A 118 -13.39 -9.92 -1.11
N THR A 119 -13.61 -8.68 -1.52
CA THR A 119 -13.98 -8.32 -2.90
C THR A 119 -12.75 -7.71 -3.58
N LEU A 120 -12.44 -8.16 -4.78
CA LEU A 120 -11.35 -7.64 -5.61
C LEU A 120 -11.97 -7.09 -6.89
N GLU A 121 -11.88 -5.78 -7.12
CA GLU A 121 -12.55 -5.13 -8.24
C GLU A 121 -11.72 -3.98 -8.83
N ILE A 122 -12.04 -3.63 -10.08
CA ILE A 122 -11.42 -2.52 -10.79
C ILE A 122 -12.14 -1.24 -10.37
N ALA A 123 -11.38 -0.24 -9.91
CA ALA A 123 -11.92 1.08 -9.62
C ALA A 123 -10.88 2.17 -9.82
N ASP A 124 -11.34 3.32 -10.30
CA ASP A 124 -10.56 4.55 -10.34
C ASP A 124 -10.72 5.27 -9.00
N GLY A 125 -9.60 5.49 -8.30
CA GLY A 125 -9.59 6.18 -7.01
C GLY A 125 -10.05 7.64 -7.08
N THR A 126 -10.05 8.25 -8.25
CA THR A 126 -10.49 9.63 -8.47
C THR A 126 -12.00 9.74 -8.78
N ALA A 127 -12.68 8.60 -8.98
CA ALA A 127 -14.10 8.52 -9.32
C ALA A 127 -14.72 7.21 -8.81
N LEU A 128 -14.81 7.04 -7.50
CA LEU A 128 -15.28 5.81 -6.86
C LEU A 128 -16.79 5.60 -7.05
N ALA A 129 -17.18 4.45 -7.56
CA ALA A 129 -18.58 4.10 -7.82
C ALA A 129 -19.32 3.61 -6.54
N TYR A 130 -18.90 4.05 -5.36
CA TYR A 130 -19.57 3.72 -4.10
C TYR A 130 -20.45 4.86 -3.62
N PRO A 131 -21.54 4.55 -2.90
CA PRO A 131 -22.35 5.57 -2.24
C PRO A 131 -21.55 6.35 -1.19
N ASP A 132 -22.03 7.55 -0.88
CA ASP A 132 -21.50 8.34 0.23
C ASP A 132 -21.61 7.52 1.53
N GLU A 133 -20.62 7.72 2.41
CA GLU A 133 -20.63 7.14 3.76
C GLU A 133 -20.77 5.62 3.81
N SER A 134 -20.24 4.91 2.80
CA SER A 134 -20.40 3.46 2.67
C SER A 134 -19.28 2.63 3.33
N PHE A 135 -18.21 3.27 3.84
CA PHE A 135 -17.09 2.58 4.49
C PHE A 135 -16.82 3.12 5.90
N ASP A 136 -16.42 2.19 6.80
CA ASP A 136 -16.07 2.49 8.19
C ASP A 136 -14.59 2.82 8.36
N ALA A 137 -13.77 2.40 7.41
CA ALA A 137 -12.35 2.74 7.31
C ALA A 137 -11.86 2.59 5.86
N ALA A 138 -10.79 3.28 5.52
CA ALA A 138 -10.05 3.07 4.28
C ALA A 138 -8.54 3.11 4.51
N TYR A 139 -7.79 2.50 3.60
CA TYR A 139 -6.34 2.67 3.54
C TYR A 139 -5.83 2.71 2.10
N SER A 140 -4.72 3.44 1.93
CA SER A 140 -3.97 3.51 0.67
C SER A 140 -2.49 3.53 0.98
N VAL A 141 -1.79 2.44 0.65
CA VAL A 141 -0.39 2.21 1.00
C VAL A 141 0.49 2.36 -0.24
N SER A 142 1.22 3.47 -0.33
CA SER A 142 2.08 3.85 -1.46
C SER A 142 1.35 3.75 -2.80
N VAL A 143 0.30 4.54 -2.96
CA VAL A 143 -0.54 4.59 -4.16
C VAL A 143 -0.85 6.03 -4.56
N ILE A 144 -1.29 6.86 -3.61
CA ILE A 144 -1.82 8.20 -3.89
C ILE A 144 -0.78 9.08 -4.59
N GLU A 145 0.50 8.82 -4.35
CA GLU A 145 1.63 9.47 -5.00
C GLU A 145 1.76 9.16 -6.49
N HIS A 146 1.17 8.06 -6.96
CA HIS A 146 1.23 7.62 -8.36
C HIS A 146 0.07 8.16 -9.21
N ILE A 147 -0.88 8.88 -8.62
CA ILE A 147 -2.00 9.45 -9.36
C ILE A 147 -1.57 10.79 -9.97
N PRO A 148 -1.50 10.93 -11.31
CA PRO A 148 -0.95 12.12 -11.97
C PRO A 148 -1.82 13.37 -11.83
N GLY A 149 -1.27 14.54 -12.11
CA GLY A 149 -1.97 15.81 -12.08
C GLY A 149 -2.50 16.17 -10.68
N ASP A 150 -3.78 16.45 -10.55
CA ASP A 150 -4.47 16.69 -9.29
C ASP A 150 -5.28 15.47 -8.82
N GLY A 151 -4.97 14.30 -9.37
CA GLY A 151 -5.68 13.06 -9.05
C GLY A 151 -5.54 12.61 -7.60
N ASP A 152 -4.44 12.96 -6.91
CA ASP A 152 -4.29 12.74 -5.48
C ASP A 152 -5.32 13.54 -4.66
N ALA A 153 -5.55 14.82 -4.98
CA ALA A 153 -6.56 15.63 -4.33
C ALA A 153 -7.99 15.13 -4.66
N GLN A 154 -8.22 14.70 -5.90
CA GLN A 154 -9.50 14.10 -6.31
C GLN A 154 -9.76 12.79 -5.53
N ALA A 155 -8.74 11.93 -5.42
CA ALA A 155 -8.84 10.70 -4.64
C ALA A 155 -9.11 10.99 -3.15
N MET A 156 -8.50 12.03 -2.57
CA MET A 156 -8.80 12.46 -1.19
C MET A 156 -10.25 12.90 -1.04
N SER A 157 -10.80 13.65 -2.01
CA SER A 157 -12.21 14.05 -2.02
C SER A 157 -13.15 12.86 -2.10
N GLU A 158 -12.84 11.87 -2.95
CA GLU A 158 -13.62 10.64 -3.06
C GLU A 158 -13.54 9.79 -1.79
N LEU A 159 -12.35 9.65 -1.19
CA LEU A 159 -12.17 8.97 0.09
C LEU A 159 -12.98 9.68 1.20
N ALA A 160 -12.99 11.02 1.22
CA ALA A 160 -13.82 11.79 2.14
C ALA A 160 -15.31 11.52 1.93
N ARG A 161 -15.76 11.43 0.69
CA ARG A 161 -17.17 11.18 0.34
C ARG A 161 -17.62 9.78 0.76
N VAL A 162 -16.83 8.76 0.45
CA VAL A 162 -17.24 7.36 0.70
C VAL A 162 -17.04 6.90 2.15
N LEU A 163 -16.21 7.58 2.93
CA LEU A 163 -16.00 7.30 4.35
C LEU A 163 -17.12 7.93 5.18
N ARG A 164 -17.57 7.27 6.24
CA ARG A 164 -18.51 7.84 7.23
C ARG A 164 -17.84 8.90 8.08
N PRO A 165 -18.57 9.88 8.60
CA PRO A 165 -18.05 10.77 9.65
C PRO A 165 -17.45 9.97 10.81
N GLY A 166 -16.28 10.36 11.27
CA GLY A 166 -15.52 9.63 12.29
C GLY A 166 -14.75 8.42 11.78
N ALA A 167 -14.83 8.04 10.52
CA ALA A 167 -14.09 6.90 9.94
C ALA A 167 -12.58 7.18 9.84
N LEU A 168 -11.79 6.13 9.92
CA LEU A 168 -10.34 6.17 9.80
C LEU A 168 -9.91 6.06 8.33
N LEU A 169 -8.98 6.95 7.92
CA LEU A 169 -8.21 6.82 6.69
C LEU A 169 -6.73 6.65 7.02
N VAL A 170 -6.09 5.63 6.45
CA VAL A 170 -4.66 5.38 6.62
C VAL A 170 -3.95 5.55 5.28
N LEU A 171 -2.96 6.41 5.24
CA LEU A 171 -2.15 6.68 4.04
C LEU A 171 -0.68 6.43 4.33
N THR A 172 0.05 5.92 3.35
CA THR A 172 1.51 5.98 3.31
C THR A 172 1.99 6.45 1.94
N PHE A 173 3.05 7.23 1.90
CA PHE A 173 3.61 7.77 0.66
C PHE A 173 5.06 8.27 0.86
N PRO A 174 5.84 8.46 -0.23
CA PRO A 174 7.18 9.03 -0.17
C PRO A 174 7.18 10.47 0.34
N TYR A 175 8.11 10.78 1.25
CA TYR A 175 8.22 12.08 1.88
C TYR A 175 9.64 12.64 1.80
N ARG A 176 9.76 13.91 1.42
CA ARG A 176 11.02 14.65 1.31
C ARG A 176 10.86 16.06 1.89
N LYS A 177 12.01 16.72 2.12
CA LYS A 177 12.02 18.11 2.57
C LYS A 177 11.40 19.06 1.55
N GLN A 178 11.57 18.76 0.25
CA GLN A 178 11.02 19.52 -0.87
C GLN A 178 10.09 18.64 -1.67
N PHE A 179 8.99 19.24 -2.15
CA PHE A 179 8.07 18.59 -3.07
C PHE A 179 8.75 18.36 -4.42
N GLU A 180 8.53 17.18 -4.99
CA GLU A 180 9.11 16.80 -6.28
C GLU A 180 8.21 15.79 -6.98
N ASP A 181 7.92 16.02 -8.26
CA ASP A 181 7.34 15.02 -9.15
C ASP A 181 8.48 14.28 -9.86
N GLU A 182 8.48 12.95 -9.79
CA GLU A 182 9.45 12.07 -10.43
C GLU A 182 8.89 11.55 -11.75
N PHE A 183 9.69 11.64 -12.80
CA PHE A 183 9.37 11.14 -14.13
C PHE A 183 10.37 10.07 -14.55
N VAL A 184 9.92 9.09 -15.34
CA VAL A 184 10.74 8.00 -15.85
C VAL A 184 10.70 7.93 -17.38
N GLU A 185 11.81 7.55 -17.99
CA GLU A 185 11.93 7.44 -19.46
C GLU A 185 11.35 6.12 -20.00
N HIS A 186 11.13 5.14 -19.13
CA HIS A 186 10.66 3.82 -19.51
C HIS A 186 9.39 3.46 -18.75
N ASP A 187 8.44 2.89 -19.48
CA ASP A 187 7.21 2.41 -18.92
C ASP A 187 7.42 1.24 -17.94
N LEU A 188 7.22 1.51 -16.65
CA LEU A 188 7.30 0.49 -15.60
C LEU A 188 6.04 -0.37 -15.50
N TYR A 189 4.95 0.03 -16.17
CA TYR A 189 3.63 -0.60 -16.06
C TYR A 189 3.13 -1.23 -17.37
N GLY A 190 3.90 -1.15 -18.48
CA GLY A 190 3.54 -1.74 -19.78
C GLY A 190 2.57 -0.90 -20.61
N THR A 191 2.46 0.41 -20.33
CA THR A 191 1.69 1.38 -21.10
C THR A 191 2.64 2.13 -22.04
N HIS A 192 2.73 1.71 -23.30
CA HIS A 192 3.64 2.34 -24.27
C HIS A 192 3.24 3.78 -24.60
N PHE A 193 4.13 4.72 -24.24
CA PHE A 193 4.16 6.05 -24.82
C PHE A 193 5.57 6.32 -25.36
N GLU A 194 5.69 6.55 -26.65
CA GLU A 194 6.95 6.96 -27.27
C GLU A 194 7.09 8.49 -27.13
N GLY A 195 8.16 8.96 -26.49
CA GLY A 195 8.70 10.29 -26.71
C GLY A 195 8.72 11.29 -25.57
N GLU A 196 7.97 11.14 -24.48
CA GLU A 196 8.03 12.04 -23.32
C GLU A 196 8.20 11.28 -22.01
N PRO A 197 8.91 11.86 -21.00
CA PRO A 197 9.02 11.23 -19.68
C PRO A 197 7.63 11.05 -19.07
N LEU A 198 7.38 9.82 -18.57
CA LEU A 198 6.12 9.47 -17.91
C LEU A 198 6.16 9.87 -16.45
N PHE A 199 5.10 10.48 -15.94
CA PHE A 199 4.93 10.70 -14.52
C PHE A 199 4.97 9.35 -13.78
N PHE A 200 5.88 9.23 -12.81
CA PHE A 200 6.05 8.01 -12.03
C PHE A 200 5.45 8.15 -10.64
N CYS A 201 5.94 9.08 -9.86
CA CYS A 201 5.42 9.31 -8.51
C CYS A 201 5.73 10.71 -8.00
N ARG A 202 5.08 11.04 -6.91
CA ARG A 202 5.20 12.30 -6.20
C ARG A 202 5.88 12.08 -4.86
N HIS A 203 6.88 12.92 -4.56
CA HIS A 203 7.48 13.00 -3.24
C HIS A 203 6.92 14.21 -2.50
N TYR A 204 6.12 13.97 -1.47
CA TYR A 204 5.47 15.04 -0.74
C TYR A 204 6.42 15.74 0.23
N SER A 205 6.26 17.06 0.38
CA SER A 205 6.77 17.84 1.50
C SER A 205 5.65 18.12 2.51
N GLY A 206 5.97 18.63 3.68
CA GLY A 206 4.94 19.02 4.66
C GLY A 206 3.93 20.03 4.10
N GLU A 207 4.40 21.03 3.34
CA GLU A 207 3.53 21.99 2.67
C GLU A 207 2.62 21.29 1.62
N ALA A 208 3.19 20.39 0.82
CA ALA A 208 2.42 19.67 -0.19
C ALA A 208 1.36 18.75 0.43
N VAL A 209 1.65 18.10 1.54
CA VAL A 209 0.66 17.32 2.31
C VAL A 209 -0.51 18.22 2.72
N GLN A 210 -0.24 19.38 3.31
CA GLN A 210 -1.28 20.32 3.71
C GLN A 210 -2.10 20.81 2.52
N LYS A 211 -1.43 21.20 1.43
CA LYS A 211 -2.07 21.81 0.26
C LYS A 211 -2.84 20.82 -0.60
N ARG A 212 -2.37 19.58 -0.75
CA ARG A 212 -2.92 18.60 -1.71
C ARG A 212 -3.80 17.55 -1.03
N LEU A 213 -3.44 17.13 0.19
CA LEU A 213 -4.13 16.03 0.85
C LEU A 213 -5.08 16.47 1.98
N LEU A 214 -4.82 17.64 2.58
CA LEU A 214 -5.56 18.11 3.77
C LEU A 214 -6.21 19.49 3.58
N ALA A 215 -6.20 20.06 2.37
CA ALA A 215 -6.59 21.46 2.12
C ALA A 215 -8.04 21.78 2.48
N ASP A 216 -8.95 20.84 2.28
CA ASP A 216 -10.39 21.04 2.50
C ASP A 216 -10.80 20.96 3.98
N GLY A 217 -9.85 20.59 4.86
CA GLY A 217 -10.13 20.43 6.28
C GLY A 217 -11.08 19.29 6.64
N THR A 218 -11.35 18.40 5.72
CA THR A 218 -12.26 17.23 5.91
C THR A 218 -11.68 16.19 6.86
N PHE A 219 -10.35 16.17 7.01
CA PHE A 219 -9.65 15.19 7.83
C PHE A 219 -8.85 15.85 8.95
N ASP A 220 -8.92 15.24 10.15
CA ASP A 220 -8.01 15.53 11.27
C ASP A 220 -6.88 14.52 11.30
N VAL A 221 -5.63 14.99 11.47
CA VAL A 221 -4.47 14.11 11.66
C VAL A 221 -4.51 13.54 13.08
N VAL A 222 -4.68 12.22 13.19
CA VAL A 222 -4.71 11.49 14.48
C VAL A 222 -3.33 11.00 14.88
N GLU A 223 -2.58 10.51 13.90
CA GLU A 223 -1.24 9.98 14.10
C GLU A 223 -0.41 10.17 12.82
N GLN A 224 0.86 10.46 12.99
CA GLN A 224 1.83 10.45 11.89
C GLN A 224 3.08 9.69 12.31
N VAL A 225 3.68 8.99 11.36
CA VAL A 225 4.94 8.27 11.54
C VAL A 225 5.83 8.47 10.32
N LEU A 226 7.10 8.72 10.54
CA LEU A 226 8.09 8.79 9.47
C LEU A 226 9.07 7.64 9.59
N TRP A 227 9.26 6.92 8.50
CA TRP A 227 10.35 5.94 8.37
C TRP A 227 11.42 6.47 7.40
N ARG A 228 12.65 6.53 7.89
CA ARG A 228 13.83 6.90 7.10
C ARG A 228 14.40 5.65 6.44
N LYS A 229 14.74 5.74 5.17
CA LYS A 229 15.45 4.67 4.44
C LYS A 229 16.96 4.88 4.56
N GLU A 230 17.63 4.07 5.36
CA GLU A 230 19.08 4.14 5.57
C GLU A 230 19.79 2.99 4.85
N GLY A 231 20.75 3.34 3.97
CA GLY A 231 21.70 2.38 3.40
C GLY A 231 21.25 1.50 2.22
N VAL A 232 19.95 1.37 1.93
CA VAL A 232 19.43 0.54 0.81
C VAL A 232 19.26 1.32 -0.51
N PRO A 233 18.92 2.62 -0.52
CA PRO A 233 18.58 3.34 -1.75
C PRO A 233 19.69 3.35 -2.79
N GLN A 234 20.95 3.43 -2.36
CA GLN A 234 22.09 3.51 -3.28
C GLN A 234 22.39 2.18 -3.97
N ALA A 235 22.21 1.06 -3.28
CA ALA A 235 22.41 -0.26 -3.86
C ALA A 235 21.24 -0.61 -4.82
N GLN A 236 20.03 -0.26 -4.45
CA GLN A 236 18.83 -0.50 -5.26
C GLN A 236 18.79 0.42 -6.49
N ALA A 237 19.08 1.73 -6.34
CA ALA A 237 19.19 2.66 -7.45
C ALA A 237 20.35 2.32 -8.40
N ARG A 238 21.49 1.82 -7.88
CA ARG A 238 22.57 1.30 -8.72
C ARG A 238 22.19 0.02 -9.43
N ALA A 239 21.47 -0.88 -8.77
CA ALA A 239 20.97 -2.11 -9.38
C ALA A 239 19.99 -1.80 -10.53
N HIS A 240 19.08 -0.86 -10.35
CA HIS A 240 18.15 -0.42 -11.41
C HIS A 240 18.85 0.28 -12.59
N ARG A 241 20.00 0.94 -12.38
CA ARG A 241 20.80 1.54 -13.46
C ARG A 241 21.66 0.54 -14.23
N ILE A 242 22.03 -0.58 -13.63
CA ILE A 242 22.96 -1.55 -14.23
C ILE A 242 22.22 -2.71 -14.89
N ILE A 243 20.95 -2.93 -14.54
CA ILE A 243 20.18 -4.08 -15.01
C ILE A 243 19.04 -3.56 -15.87
N PRO A 244 19.00 -3.94 -17.18
CA PRO A 244 17.87 -3.58 -18.05
C PRO A 244 16.56 -4.00 -17.40
N SER A 245 15.55 -3.13 -17.51
CA SER A 245 14.19 -3.34 -17.06
C SER A 245 13.71 -4.75 -17.47
N GLY A 246 13.55 -5.64 -16.51
CA GLY A 246 12.98 -6.97 -16.74
C GLY A 246 13.70 -8.14 -16.12
N TRP A 247 14.92 -8.00 -15.56
CA TRP A 247 15.61 -9.13 -14.91
C TRP A 247 16.36 -8.77 -13.62
N PRO A 248 16.65 -9.73 -12.81
CA PRO A 248 16.05 -10.01 -11.51
C PRO A 248 17.07 -10.07 -10.38
N VAL A 249 17.95 -9.09 -10.20
CA VAL A 249 18.75 -9.05 -8.96
C VAL A 249 17.85 -8.74 -7.77
N GLY A 250 16.83 -7.91 -7.94
CA GLY A 250 15.78 -7.73 -6.95
C GLY A 250 15.04 -9.05 -6.65
N HIS A 251 14.77 -9.84 -7.68
CA HIS A 251 14.14 -11.17 -7.52
C HIS A 251 15.05 -12.19 -6.84
N LEU A 252 16.37 -12.16 -7.08
CA LEU A 252 17.31 -13.03 -6.36
C LEU A 252 17.37 -12.72 -4.87
N LEU A 253 17.19 -11.46 -4.48
CA LEU A 253 17.15 -11.02 -3.10
C LEU A 253 15.77 -11.13 -2.43
N GLY A 254 14.74 -11.58 -3.17
CA GLY A 254 13.35 -11.67 -2.68
C GLY A 254 13.20 -12.20 -1.26
N PRO A 255 13.76 -13.37 -0.91
CA PRO A 255 13.64 -13.93 0.43
C PRO A 255 14.30 -13.11 1.54
N VAL A 256 15.29 -12.26 1.21
CA VAL A 256 16.03 -11.44 2.19
C VAL A 256 15.55 -9.98 2.24
N LEU A 257 14.72 -9.54 1.30
CA LEU A 257 14.18 -8.16 1.29
C LEU A 257 13.50 -7.76 2.61
N PRO A 258 12.70 -8.63 3.27
CA PRO A 258 12.11 -8.28 4.56
C PRO A 258 13.13 -8.05 5.66
N LEU A 259 14.26 -8.77 5.64
CA LEU A 259 15.35 -8.59 6.61
C LEU A 259 16.12 -7.29 6.35
N LEU A 260 16.37 -6.99 5.07
CA LEU A 260 16.98 -5.75 4.64
C LEU A 260 16.09 -4.55 5.01
N GLY A 261 14.78 -4.65 4.76
CA GLY A 261 13.82 -3.63 5.14
C GLY A 261 13.82 -3.34 6.63
N LYS A 262 13.76 -4.36 7.48
CA LYS A 262 13.86 -4.20 8.94
C LYS A 262 15.13 -3.48 9.41
N ARG A 263 16.25 -3.65 8.69
CA ARG A 263 17.52 -2.98 9.00
C ARG A 263 17.60 -1.58 8.44
N ALA A 264 17.00 -1.36 7.27
CA ALA A 264 17.09 -0.12 6.53
C ALA A 264 16.06 0.93 6.99
N MET A 265 14.90 0.49 7.46
CA MET A 265 13.81 1.37 7.87
C MET A 265 13.97 1.75 9.34
N ARG A 266 14.20 3.02 9.62
CA ARG A 266 14.35 3.59 10.96
C ARG A 266 13.29 4.65 11.20
N LEU A 267 12.81 4.75 12.43
CA LEU A 267 11.95 5.86 12.82
C LEU A 267 12.73 7.18 12.72
N GLY A 268 12.09 8.18 12.15
CA GLY A 268 12.61 9.52 11.96
C GLY A 268 11.61 10.56 12.41
N THR A 269 11.96 11.82 12.21
CA THR A 269 11.08 12.97 12.47
C THR A 269 10.85 13.74 11.19
N VAL A 270 9.66 14.31 11.04
CA VAL A 270 9.30 15.14 9.86
C VAL A 270 10.14 16.41 9.74
N ASP A 271 10.71 16.88 10.85
CA ASP A 271 11.53 18.09 10.90
C ASP A 271 12.95 17.87 10.34
N ASP A 272 13.42 16.62 10.35
CA ASP A 272 14.72 16.24 9.80
C ASP A 272 14.59 15.04 8.86
N PRO A 273 13.92 15.20 7.70
CA PRO A 273 13.76 14.12 6.75
C PRO A 273 15.09 13.82 6.04
N ALA A 274 15.42 12.53 5.96
CA ALA A 274 16.48 12.02 5.08
C ALA A 274 16.09 12.25 3.60
N PRO A 275 16.98 12.03 2.64
CA PRO A 275 16.64 12.15 1.21
C PRO A 275 15.49 11.24 0.77
N ASN A 276 15.32 10.09 1.42
CA ASN A 276 14.26 9.14 1.11
C ASN A 276 13.58 8.67 2.40
N ASN A 277 12.32 8.99 2.51
CA ASN A 277 11.50 8.59 3.64
C ASN A 277 10.14 8.10 3.15
N VAL A 278 9.44 7.40 4.03
CA VAL A 278 8.01 7.12 3.89
C VAL A 278 7.29 7.77 5.07
N LEU A 279 6.26 8.54 4.78
CA LEU A 279 5.37 9.12 5.78
C LEU A 279 4.10 8.27 5.85
N GLY A 280 3.70 7.91 7.06
CA GLY A 280 2.40 7.34 7.35
C GLY A 280 1.53 8.38 8.06
N LEU A 281 0.29 8.52 7.61
CA LEU A 281 -0.74 9.36 8.22
C LEU A 281 -1.96 8.51 8.56
N ALA A 282 -2.40 8.58 9.81
CA ALA A 282 -3.73 8.15 10.23
C ALA A 282 -4.60 9.39 10.38
N LEU A 283 -5.70 9.41 9.66
CA LEU A 283 -6.59 10.55 9.50
C LEU A 283 -7.98 10.18 9.99
N ARG A 284 -8.70 11.12 10.60
CA ARG A 284 -10.09 10.94 11.00
C ARG A 284 -10.98 11.87 10.18
N ARG A 285 -11.98 11.31 9.49
CA ARG A 285 -12.98 12.12 8.79
C ARG A 285 -13.80 12.92 9.83
N ARG A 286 -13.93 14.21 9.61
CA ARG A 286 -14.80 15.09 10.41
C ARG A 286 -16.27 14.82 10.19
#